data_100864b687b6fa760af7f362943dda40
#
_entry.id   100864b687b6fa760af7f362943dda40
#
_cell.length_a   1.000
_cell.length_b   1.000
_cell.length_c   1.000
_cell.angle_alpha   90.00
_cell.angle_beta   90.00
_cell.angle_gamma   90.00
#
_symmetry.space_group_name_H-M   'P 1'
#
loop_
_entity.id
_entity.type
_entity.pdbx_description
1 polymer ?
#
loop_
_entity_poly.entity_id
_entity_poly.type
_entity_poly.pdbx_seq_one_letter_code
_entity_poly.pdbx_strand_id
1 'polypeptide(L)'
;MADLAECLDSTVDVGSRTLAWAIEVGEKPGIASALGLLRTVLERLDGMSSVVRCGQVDSMRVIFRAEAEAYVQLKYLLMAEPARRDRQYRFAIMLQQRRSIKRYLDDAANGRADKGRVPVATKALAEVDTTLSSASFAQAKLDFDNRSKRDEWAPWYSYAKGPKNLKALCDAINESQIYTNLYGFHSQAVHANEGMDAFISRKGRKPAFKPLRKPDGVQDLTGLGAMIGMLACQRVCESFFDRGRTTMFLCARARASYLRRQVMDAPKVEFTLKD
;
A
#
# COMPACT_ATOMS: atom_id res chain seq x y z
N MET A 1 22.32 7.24 5.88
CA MET A 1 20.90 7.65 5.78
C MET A 1 20.59 8.34 4.45
N ALA A 2 21.47 9.23 3.97
CA ALA A 2 21.26 9.87 2.65
C ALA A 2 21.13 8.85 1.52
N ASP A 3 22.07 7.91 1.42
CA ASP A 3 22.09 6.89 0.36
C ASP A 3 20.85 5.95 0.41
N LEU A 4 20.36 5.66 1.63
CA LEU A 4 19.14 4.89 1.83
C LEU A 4 17.92 5.64 1.27
N ALA A 5 17.81 6.93 1.56
CA ALA A 5 16.76 7.77 1.03
C ALA A 5 16.88 7.92 -0.50
N GLU A 6 18.09 8.11 -1.04
CA GLU A 6 18.32 8.19 -2.49
C GLU A 6 17.88 6.91 -3.21
N CYS A 7 18.09 5.73 -2.60
CA CYS A 7 17.62 4.47 -3.13
C CYS A 7 16.07 4.46 -3.28
N LEU A 8 15.34 4.91 -2.25
CA LEU A 8 13.88 5.02 -2.28
C LEU A 8 13.42 6.08 -3.30
N ASP A 9 14.02 7.28 -3.27
CA ASP A 9 13.70 8.37 -4.19
C ASP A 9 13.90 7.96 -5.66
N SER A 10 15.00 7.25 -5.97
CA SER A 10 15.24 6.73 -7.31
C SER A 10 14.16 5.72 -7.76
N THR A 11 13.61 4.95 -6.82
CA THR A 11 12.52 4.03 -7.11
C THR A 11 11.21 4.80 -7.35
N VAL A 12 10.94 5.85 -6.58
CA VAL A 12 9.80 6.76 -6.76
C VAL A 12 9.88 7.46 -8.13
N ASP A 13 11.06 7.90 -8.55
CA ASP A 13 11.28 8.50 -9.88
C ASP A 13 10.94 7.53 -11.01
N VAL A 14 11.39 6.27 -10.94
CA VAL A 14 11.03 5.23 -11.91
C VAL A 14 9.53 5.00 -11.92
N GLY A 15 8.91 4.95 -10.76
CA GLY A 15 7.47 4.79 -10.61
C GLY A 15 6.67 5.96 -11.18
N SER A 16 7.10 7.18 -10.95
CA SER A 16 6.48 8.40 -11.47
C SER A 16 6.52 8.43 -13.00
N ARG A 17 7.65 8.04 -13.61
CA ARG A 17 7.76 7.87 -15.07
C ARG A 17 6.86 6.76 -15.57
N THR A 18 6.79 5.63 -14.85
CA THR A 18 5.88 4.51 -15.18
C THR A 18 4.43 4.96 -15.20
N LEU A 19 4.00 5.76 -14.21
CA LEU A 19 2.66 6.36 -14.18
C LEU A 19 2.42 7.27 -15.40
N ALA A 20 3.36 8.16 -15.71
CA ALA A 20 3.25 9.07 -16.85
C ALA A 20 3.10 8.29 -18.18
N TRP A 21 3.97 7.32 -18.42
CA TRP A 21 3.89 6.48 -19.62
C TRP A 21 2.61 5.64 -19.70
N ALA A 22 2.10 5.18 -18.58
CA ALA A 22 0.86 4.40 -18.54
C ALA A 22 -0.38 5.27 -18.82
N ILE A 23 -0.37 6.54 -18.42
CA ILE A 23 -1.43 7.51 -18.79
C ILE A 23 -1.46 7.73 -20.31
N GLU A 24 -0.30 7.80 -20.96
CA GLU A 24 -0.20 7.95 -22.43
C GLU A 24 -0.70 6.71 -23.21
N VAL A 25 -0.75 5.54 -22.57
CA VAL A 25 -1.31 4.33 -23.21
C VAL A 25 -2.81 4.48 -23.50
N GLY A 26 -3.50 5.36 -22.76
CA GLY A 26 -4.93 5.57 -22.87
C GLY A 26 -5.77 4.52 -22.13
N GLU A 27 -7.03 4.46 -22.46
CA GLU A 27 -7.99 3.58 -21.77
C GLU A 27 -7.76 2.11 -22.09
N LYS A 28 -7.43 1.33 -21.08
CA LYS A 28 -7.38 -0.15 -21.11
C LYS A 28 -8.12 -0.71 -19.90
N PRO A 29 -8.71 -1.91 -20.02
CA PRO A 29 -9.40 -2.54 -18.90
C PRO A 29 -8.51 -2.68 -17.66
N GLY A 30 -8.94 -2.12 -16.53
CA GLY A 30 -8.22 -2.18 -15.26
C GLY A 30 -7.13 -1.14 -15.06
N ILE A 31 -6.77 -0.33 -16.08
CA ILE A 31 -5.66 0.62 -15.98
C ILE A 31 -5.89 1.67 -14.88
N ALA A 32 -7.10 2.23 -14.75
CA ALA A 32 -7.36 3.30 -13.79
C ALA A 32 -7.13 2.85 -12.35
N SER A 33 -7.67 1.71 -11.94
CA SER A 33 -7.45 1.15 -10.60
C SER A 33 -6.01 0.69 -10.39
N ALA A 34 -5.36 0.15 -11.43
CA ALA A 34 -3.95 -0.24 -11.36
C ALA A 34 -3.06 0.98 -11.11
N LEU A 35 -3.29 2.09 -11.82
CA LEU A 35 -2.54 3.34 -11.61
C LEU A 35 -2.82 3.95 -10.24
N GLY A 36 -4.06 3.88 -9.74
CA GLY A 36 -4.40 4.30 -8.38
C GLY A 36 -3.65 3.50 -7.31
N LEU A 37 -3.58 2.16 -7.47
CA LEU A 37 -2.83 1.30 -6.56
C LEU A 37 -1.31 1.50 -6.68
N LEU A 38 -0.77 1.64 -7.91
CA LEU A 38 0.64 1.97 -8.12
C LEU A 38 0.99 3.32 -7.45
N ARG A 39 0.16 4.34 -7.65
CA ARG A 39 0.35 5.64 -6.99
C ARG A 39 0.39 5.48 -5.47
N THR A 40 -0.52 4.68 -4.91
CA THR A 40 -0.51 4.40 -3.45
C THR A 40 0.79 3.75 -3.00
N VAL A 41 1.34 2.78 -3.75
CA VAL A 41 2.65 2.19 -3.47
C VAL A 41 3.73 3.27 -3.46
N LEU A 42 3.76 4.14 -4.47
CA LEU A 42 4.77 5.20 -4.59
C LEU A 42 4.65 6.26 -3.48
N GLU A 43 3.43 6.67 -3.11
CA GLU A 43 3.20 7.59 -1.98
C GLU A 43 3.70 7.00 -0.65
N ARG A 44 3.57 5.69 -0.44
CA ARG A 44 4.13 5.02 0.74
C ARG A 44 5.66 4.97 0.69
N LEU A 45 6.22 4.68 -0.48
CA LEU A 45 7.66 4.65 -0.68
C LEU A 45 8.30 6.03 -0.45
N ASP A 46 7.70 7.10 -0.95
CA ASP A 46 8.11 8.48 -0.69
C ASP A 46 8.03 8.83 0.80
N GLY A 47 6.95 8.39 1.47
CA GLY A 47 6.83 8.48 2.93
C GLY A 47 7.95 7.75 3.67
N MET A 48 8.37 6.55 3.19
CA MET A 48 9.51 5.83 3.75
C MET A 48 10.82 6.60 3.56
N SER A 49 11.06 7.22 2.40
CA SER A 49 12.21 8.08 2.17
C SER A 49 12.29 9.24 3.18
N SER A 50 11.14 9.86 3.44
CA SER A 50 11.04 10.96 4.41
C SER A 50 11.41 10.54 5.83
N VAL A 51 10.88 9.41 6.31
CA VAL A 51 11.14 8.95 7.69
C VAL A 51 12.52 8.32 7.85
N VAL A 52 13.10 7.74 6.80
CA VAL A 52 14.47 7.22 6.81
C VAL A 52 15.48 8.33 7.07
N ARG A 53 15.31 9.51 6.47
CA ARG A 53 16.15 10.68 6.71
C ARG A 53 16.19 11.10 8.19
N CYS A 54 15.11 10.80 8.91
CA CYS A 54 14.97 11.10 10.34
C CYS A 54 15.36 9.92 11.26
N GLY A 55 15.73 8.76 10.73
CA GLY A 55 16.05 7.56 11.50
C GLY A 55 14.86 6.93 12.24
N GLN A 56 13.63 7.12 11.74
CA GLN A 56 12.40 6.64 12.36
C GLN A 56 12.00 5.26 11.82
N VAL A 57 12.72 4.22 12.19
CA VAL A 57 12.53 2.86 11.66
C VAL A 57 11.15 2.27 12.01
N ASP A 58 10.63 2.52 13.21
CA ASP A 58 9.33 1.98 13.60
C ASP A 58 8.19 2.60 12.78
N SER A 59 8.26 3.90 12.47
CA SER A 59 7.34 4.54 11.52
C SER A 59 7.47 3.96 10.11
N MET A 60 8.71 3.67 9.67
CA MET A 60 8.97 3.05 8.38
C MET A 60 8.34 1.66 8.25
N ARG A 61 8.34 0.85 9.32
CA ARG A 61 7.68 -0.48 9.35
C ARG A 61 6.17 -0.39 9.06
N VAL A 62 5.51 0.60 9.67
CA VAL A 62 4.06 0.83 9.46
C VAL A 62 3.77 1.21 8.01
N ILE A 63 4.58 2.12 7.44
CA ILE A 63 4.43 2.57 6.06
C ILE A 63 4.73 1.42 5.09
N PHE A 64 5.80 0.65 5.30
CA PHE A 64 6.18 -0.51 4.50
C PHE A 64 5.05 -1.56 4.43
N ARG A 65 4.39 -1.83 5.57
CA ARG A 65 3.24 -2.73 5.56
C ARG A 65 2.13 -2.25 4.63
N ALA A 66 1.78 -0.96 4.71
CA ALA A 66 0.75 -0.37 3.85
C ALA A 66 1.15 -0.37 2.36
N GLU A 67 2.43 -0.17 2.06
CA GLU A 67 3.00 -0.30 0.71
C GLU A 67 2.80 -1.70 0.16
N ALA A 68 3.23 -2.72 0.91
CA ALA A 68 3.15 -4.10 0.47
C ALA A 68 1.69 -4.60 0.35
N GLU A 69 0.77 -4.14 1.21
CA GLU A 69 -0.66 -4.39 1.06
C GLU A 69 -1.21 -3.79 -0.25
N ALA A 70 -0.77 -2.60 -0.65
CA ALA A 70 -1.16 -2.00 -1.93
C ALA A 70 -0.58 -2.77 -3.13
N TYR A 71 0.67 -3.22 -3.05
CA TYR A 71 1.31 -4.04 -4.08
C TYR A 71 0.59 -5.38 -4.31
N VAL A 72 0.26 -6.12 -3.26
CA VAL A 72 -0.41 -7.42 -3.43
C VAL A 72 -1.81 -7.25 -4.02
N GLN A 73 -2.50 -6.16 -3.70
CA GLN A 73 -3.77 -5.80 -4.32
C GLN A 73 -3.62 -5.45 -5.80
N LEU A 74 -2.59 -4.68 -6.16
CA LEU A 74 -2.25 -4.35 -7.55
C LEU A 74 -1.96 -5.62 -8.36
N LYS A 75 -1.11 -6.49 -7.84
CA LYS A 75 -0.78 -7.77 -8.50
C LYS A 75 -2.03 -8.64 -8.69
N TYR A 76 -2.87 -8.76 -7.67
CA TYR A 76 -4.12 -9.50 -7.77
C TYR A 76 -5.06 -8.90 -8.83
N LEU A 77 -5.21 -7.57 -8.85
CA LEU A 77 -6.04 -6.87 -9.84
C LEU A 77 -5.62 -7.21 -11.27
N LEU A 78 -4.31 -7.25 -11.54
CA LEU A 78 -3.75 -7.44 -12.87
C LEU A 78 -3.60 -8.91 -13.30
N MET A 79 -3.64 -9.87 -12.37
CA MET A 79 -3.33 -11.26 -12.65
C MET A 79 -4.37 -11.96 -13.54
N ALA A 80 -5.65 -11.64 -13.37
CA ALA A 80 -6.74 -12.24 -14.15
C ALA A 80 -7.97 -11.34 -14.17
N GLU A 81 -8.71 -11.33 -15.29
CA GLU A 81 -9.94 -10.55 -15.48
C GLU A 81 -9.84 -9.08 -15.01
N PRO A 82 -8.82 -8.30 -15.43
CA PRO A 82 -8.55 -6.98 -14.87
C PRO A 82 -9.74 -6.02 -14.98
N ALA A 83 -10.56 -6.13 -16.03
CA ALA A 83 -11.78 -5.34 -16.18
C ALA A 83 -12.84 -5.64 -15.11
N ARG A 84 -12.99 -6.91 -14.72
CA ARG A 84 -13.92 -7.31 -13.65
C ARG A 84 -13.42 -6.89 -12.28
N ARG A 85 -12.13 -7.13 -12.00
CA ARG A 85 -11.49 -6.76 -10.74
C ARG A 85 -11.40 -5.25 -10.55
N ASP A 86 -11.22 -4.48 -11.60
CA ASP A 86 -11.32 -3.02 -11.58
C ASP A 86 -12.71 -2.57 -11.10
N ARG A 87 -13.77 -3.15 -11.67
CA ARG A 87 -15.14 -2.83 -11.24
C ARG A 87 -15.39 -3.24 -9.78
N GLN A 88 -14.89 -4.39 -9.34
CA GLN A 88 -15.01 -4.84 -7.94
C GLN A 88 -14.27 -3.88 -6.99
N TYR A 89 -13.05 -3.46 -7.33
CA TYR A 89 -12.26 -2.51 -6.56
C TYR A 89 -12.97 -1.16 -6.45
N ARG A 90 -13.40 -0.59 -7.58
CA ARG A 90 -14.10 0.70 -7.61
C ARG A 90 -15.44 0.64 -6.88
N PHE A 91 -16.20 -0.45 -7.03
CA PHE A 91 -17.44 -0.67 -6.28
C PHE A 91 -17.20 -0.69 -4.76
N ALA A 92 -16.14 -1.36 -4.30
CA ALA A 92 -15.80 -1.38 -2.87
C ALA A 92 -15.42 0.01 -2.34
N ILE A 93 -14.67 0.81 -3.11
CA ILE A 93 -14.36 2.21 -2.75
C ILE A 93 -15.64 3.03 -2.61
N MET A 94 -16.57 2.90 -3.56
CA MET A 94 -17.85 3.62 -3.51
C MET A 94 -18.70 3.17 -2.32
N LEU A 95 -18.73 1.87 -1.98
CA LEU A 95 -19.38 1.37 -0.77
C LEU A 95 -18.76 1.95 0.50
N GLN A 96 -17.44 2.04 0.58
CA GLN A 96 -16.75 2.64 1.72
C GLN A 96 -17.08 4.13 1.84
N GLN A 97 -17.09 4.86 0.73
CA GLN A 97 -17.48 6.27 0.70
C GLN A 97 -18.92 6.46 1.18
N ARG A 98 -19.85 5.64 0.66
CA ARG A 98 -21.25 5.63 1.10
C ARG A 98 -21.39 5.47 2.62
N ARG A 99 -20.68 4.50 3.19
CA ARG A 99 -20.69 4.23 4.65
C ARG A 99 -20.16 5.41 5.45
N SER A 100 -19.07 6.00 4.99
CA SER A 100 -18.47 7.17 5.65
C SER A 100 -19.43 8.36 5.66
N ILE A 101 -20.12 8.62 4.53
CA ILE A 101 -21.11 9.68 4.43
C ILE A 101 -22.31 9.39 5.34
N LYS A 102 -22.83 8.16 5.34
CA LYS A 102 -23.95 7.78 6.22
C LYS A 102 -23.59 7.96 7.69
N ARG A 103 -22.41 7.49 8.11
CA ARG A 103 -21.94 7.68 9.49
C ARG A 103 -21.88 9.16 9.85
N TYR A 104 -21.35 10.01 8.95
CA TYR A 104 -21.33 11.45 9.18
C TYR A 104 -22.74 12.04 9.35
N LEU A 105 -23.71 11.65 8.51
CA LEU A 105 -25.10 12.11 8.62
C LEU A 105 -25.76 11.67 9.93
N ASP A 106 -25.53 10.42 10.36
CA ASP A 106 -26.00 9.89 11.64
C ASP A 106 -25.36 10.64 12.82
N ASP A 107 -24.08 10.96 12.75
CA ASP A 107 -23.39 11.74 13.79
C ASP A 107 -23.90 13.19 13.84
N ALA A 108 -24.19 13.82 12.69
CA ALA A 108 -24.77 15.16 12.65
C ALA A 108 -26.21 15.19 13.20
N ALA A 109 -27.02 14.17 12.90
CA ALA A 109 -28.36 14.02 13.45
C ALA A 109 -28.35 13.90 14.98
N ASN A 110 -27.33 13.21 15.53
CA ASN A 110 -27.11 13.04 16.98
C ASN A 110 -26.33 14.20 17.63
N GLY A 111 -26.04 15.28 16.90
CA GLY A 111 -25.33 16.44 17.44
C GLY A 111 -23.82 16.22 17.67
N ARG A 112 -23.24 15.13 17.10
CA ARG A 112 -21.80 14.78 17.21
C ARG A 112 -20.95 15.29 16.05
N ALA A 113 -21.55 15.83 14.99
CA ALA A 113 -20.86 16.41 13.85
C ALA A 113 -21.48 17.73 13.41
N ASP A 114 -20.73 18.51 12.62
CA ASP A 114 -21.17 19.81 12.11
C ASP A 114 -22.39 19.69 11.20
N LYS A 115 -23.49 20.33 11.58
CA LYS A 115 -24.74 20.35 10.82
C LYS A 115 -24.66 21.17 9.52
N GLY A 116 -23.73 22.11 9.43
CA GLY A 116 -23.56 22.98 8.25
C GLY A 116 -23.21 22.23 6.98
N ARG A 117 -22.59 21.05 7.09
CA ARG A 117 -22.22 20.21 5.96
C ARG A 117 -23.27 19.14 5.57
N VAL A 118 -24.38 19.04 6.29
CA VAL A 118 -25.43 18.03 6.01
C VAL A 118 -25.97 18.13 4.58
N PRO A 119 -26.29 19.32 4.00
CA PRO A 119 -26.77 19.39 2.62
C PRO A 119 -25.77 18.83 1.59
N VAL A 120 -24.48 19.14 1.77
CA VAL A 120 -23.40 18.63 0.89
C VAL A 120 -23.25 17.13 1.01
N ALA A 121 -23.26 16.59 2.23
CA ALA A 121 -23.17 15.15 2.48
C ALA A 121 -24.40 14.40 1.91
N THR A 122 -25.61 14.96 2.03
CA THR A 122 -26.83 14.36 1.47
C THR A 122 -26.77 14.30 -0.05
N LYS A 123 -26.32 15.38 -0.71
CA LYS A 123 -26.12 15.39 -2.16
C LYS A 123 -25.07 14.34 -2.58
N ALA A 124 -23.91 14.30 -1.91
CA ALA A 124 -22.87 13.33 -2.18
C ALA A 124 -23.36 11.88 -2.00
N LEU A 125 -24.20 11.61 -0.98
CA LEU A 125 -24.81 10.29 -0.79
C LEU A 125 -25.69 9.90 -1.97
N ALA A 126 -26.53 10.79 -2.45
CA ALA A 126 -27.41 10.55 -3.60
C ALA A 126 -26.62 10.25 -4.89
N GLU A 127 -25.51 10.98 -5.13
CA GLU A 127 -24.61 10.75 -6.26
C GLU A 127 -23.93 9.37 -6.18
N VAL A 128 -23.45 8.98 -4.99
CA VAL A 128 -22.86 7.66 -4.74
C VAL A 128 -23.90 6.55 -4.93
N ASP A 129 -25.11 6.71 -4.39
CA ASP A 129 -26.19 5.70 -4.53
C ASP A 129 -26.61 5.54 -6.00
N THR A 130 -26.70 6.62 -6.76
CA THR A 130 -26.95 6.60 -8.21
C THR A 130 -25.86 5.82 -8.94
N THR A 131 -24.59 6.11 -8.63
CA THR A 131 -23.45 5.45 -9.25
C THR A 131 -23.43 3.95 -8.93
N LEU A 132 -23.63 3.56 -7.67
CA LEU A 132 -23.68 2.16 -7.24
C LEU A 132 -24.84 1.36 -7.88
N SER A 133 -25.92 2.04 -8.24
CA SER A 133 -27.11 1.45 -8.88
C SER A 133 -26.98 1.38 -10.40
N SER A 134 -25.92 1.93 -10.99
CA SER A 134 -25.73 1.96 -12.44
C SER A 134 -25.47 0.56 -13.02
N ALA A 135 -25.81 0.36 -14.29
CA ALA A 135 -25.57 -0.89 -15.01
C ALA A 135 -24.08 -1.27 -15.06
N SER A 136 -23.18 -0.29 -15.01
CA SER A 136 -21.74 -0.53 -14.99
C SER A 136 -21.26 -1.32 -13.76
N PHE A 137 -21.97 -1.23 -12.64
CA PHE A 137 -21.67 -1.95 -11.40
C PHE A 137 -22.54 -3.17 -11.13
N ALA A 138 -23.50 -3.53 -12.02
CA ALA A 138 -24.41 -4.66 -11.81
C ALA A 138 -23.65 -5.97 -11.50
N GLN A 139 -22.61 -6.29 -12.28
CA GLN A 139 -21.79 -7.48 -12.05
C GLN A 139 -20.99 -7.39 -10.74
N ALA A 140 -20.42 -6.23 -10.42
CA ALA A 140 -19.66 -6.05 -9.17
C ALA A 140 -20.56 -6.19 -7.94
N LYS A 141 -21.83 -5.79 -8.02
CA LYS A 141 -22.83 -6.01 -6.98
C LYS A 141 -23.13 -7.50 -6.78
N LEU A 142 -23.35 -8.26 -7.87
CA LEU A 142 -23.50 -9.72 -7.80
C LEU A 142 -22.26 -10.39 -7.20
N ASP A 143 -21.06 -9.95 -7.58
CA ASP A 143 -19.80 -10.45 -7.04
C ASP A 143 -19.68 -10.16 -5.54
N PHE A 144 -20.12 -8.97 -5.09
CA PHE A 144 -20.17 -8.62 -3.68
C PHE A 144 -21.18 -9.50 -2.90
N ASP A 145 -22.34 -9.78 -3.45
CA ASP A 145 -23.33 -10.65 -2.81
C ASP A 145 -22.82 -12.09 -2.67
N ASN A 146 -21.94 -12.52 -3.58
CA ASN A 146 -21.25 -13.82 -3.59
C ASN A 146 -19.85 -13.80 -2.95
N ARG A 147 -19.54 -12.83 -2.09
CA ARG A 147 -18.24 -12.74 -1.44
C ARG A 147 -17.95 -13.90 -0.49
N SER A 148 -16.69 -14.28 -0.37
CA SER A 148 -16.25 -15.37 0.51
C SER A 148 -16.32 -15.02 2.00
N LYS A 149 -16.24 -13.75 2.32
CA LYS A 149 -16.36 -13.20 3.68
C LYS A 149 -17.65 -12.40 3.79
N ARG A 150 -18.61 -12.94 4.52
CA ARG A 150 -19.94 -12.33 4.70
C ARG A 150 -19.94 -11.33 5.85
N ASP A 151 -19.09 -10.32 5.79
CA ASP A 151 -19.14 -9.19 6.72
C ASP A 151 -19.28 -7.87 5.93
N GLU A 152 -19.71 -6.85 6.61
CA GLU A 152 -19.92 -5.53 6.04
C GLU A 152 -18.61 -4.90 5.51
N TRP A 153 -17.48 -5.25 6.12
CA TRP A 153 -16.15 -4.74 5.83
C TRP A 153 -15.32 -5.70 4.97
N ALA A 154 -16.00 -6.61 4.27
CA ALA A 154 -15.30 -7.56 3.41
C ALA A 154 -14.43 -6.83 2.38
N PRO A 155 -13.15 -7.20 2.24
CA PRO A 155 -12.28 -6.58 1.28
C PRO A 155 -12.71 -6.93 -0.15
N TRP A 156 -12.49 -6.03 -1.09
CA TRP A 156 -12.92 -6.18 -2.48
C TRP A 156 -12.42 -7.48 -3.15
N TYR A 157 -11.23 -7.91 -2.80
CA TYR A 157 -10.66 -9.15 -3.33
C TYR A 157 -11.34 -10.43 -2.80
N SER A 158 -12.26 -10.31 -1.83
CA SER A 158 -13.11 -11.43 -1.38
C SER A 158 -14.37 -11.62 -2.22
N TYR A 159 -14.66 -10.70 -3.15
CA TYR A 159 -15.82 -10.75 -4.01
C TYR A 159 -15.75 -11.96 -4.95
N ALA A 160 -16.91 -12.44 -5.43
CA ALA A 160 -16.99 -13.62 -6.28
C ALA A 160 -16.26 -14.86 -5.70
N LYS A 161 -16.36 -15.08 -4.38
CA LYS A 161 -15.67 -16.15 -3.65
C LYS A 161 -14.14 -16.05 -3.70
N GLY A 162 -13.59 -14.85 -3.88
CA GLY A 162 -12.16 -14.58 -3.86
C GLY A 162 -11.50 -14.77 -2.48
N PRO A 163 -10.23 -14.38 -2.30
CA PRO A 163 -9.48 -14.56 -1.06
C PRO A 163 -10.16 -13.90 0.15
N LYS A 164 -10.26 -14.64 1.29
CA LYS A 164 -10.99 -14.16 2.48
C LYS A 164 -10.25 -13.06 3.25
N ASN A 165 -8.95 -13.04 3.19
CA ASN A 165 -8.07 -12.15 3.94
C ASN A 165 -6.74 -11.95 3.20
N LEU A 166 -5.87 -11.10 3.73
CA LEU A 166 -4.59 -10.78 3.11
C LEU A 166 -3.68 -12.00 2.95
N LYS A 167 -3.68 -12.94 3.92
CA LYS A 167 -2.91 -14.18 3.79
C LYS A 167 -3.35 -14.98 2.57
N ALA A 168 -4.65 -15.26 2.46
CA ALA A 168 -5.20 -15.96 1.31
C ALA A 168 -4.99 -15.20 -0.01
N LEU A 169 -4.96 -13.85 0.03
CA LEU A 169 -4.62 -13.04 -1.13
C LEU A 169 -3.17 -13.25 -1.56
N CYS A 170 -2.22 -13.20 -0.62
CA CYS A 170 -0.81 -13.46 -0.90
C CYS A 170 -0.58 -14.88 -1.44
N ASP A 171 -1.27 -15.88 -0.87
CA ASP A 171 -1.20 -17.28 -1.34
C ASP A 171 -1.75 -17.38 -2.79
N ALA A 172 -2.87 -16.73 -3.10
CA ALA A 172 -3.50 -16.74 -4.42
C ALA A 172 -2.65 -16.10 -5.53
N ILE A 173 -1.74 -15.19 -5.18
CA ILE A 173 -0.84 -14.53 -6.14
C ILE A 173 0.60 -15.06 -6.09
N ASN A 174 0.85 -16.16 -5.37
CA ASN A 174 2.18 -16.74 -5.15
C ASN A 174 3.18 -15.79 -4.48
N GLU A 175 2.72 -15.03 -3.47
CA GLU A 175 3.53 -14.10 -2.67
C GLU A 175 3.44 -14.38 -1.17
N SER A 176 3.32 -15.64 -0.78
CA SER A 176 3.19 -16.04 0.64
C SER A 176 4.35 -15.53 1.52
N GLN A 177 5.56 -15.36 0.95
CA GLN A 177 6.70 -14.79 1.65
C GLN A 177 6.47 -13.32 2.04
N ILE A 178 5.80 -12.56 1.20
CA ILE A 178 5.45 -11.15 1.53
C ILE A 178 4.57 -11.15 2.78
N TYR A 179 3.56 -12.03 2.86
CA TYR A 179 2.73 -12.13 4.05
C TYR A 179 3.55 -12.49 5.30
N THR A 180 4.42 -13.49 5.22
CA THR A 180 5.27 -13.91 6.34
C THR A 180 6.18 -12.79 6.81
N ASN A 181 6.81 -12.07 5.88
CA ASN A 181 7.67 -10.93 6.21
C ASN A 181 6.88 -9.74 6.78
N LEU A 182 5.69 -9.45 6.22
CA LEU A 182 4.82 -8.37 6.69
C LEU A 182 4.29 -8.61 8.11
N TYR A 183 3.80 -9.84 8.37
CA TYR A 183 3.15 -10.15 9.64
C TYR A 183 4.11 -10.68 10.69
N GLY A 184 5.17 -11.40 10.29
CA GLY A 184 6.16 -11.92 11.23
C GLY A 184 6.98 -10.83 11.91
N PHE A 185 7.38 -9.81 11.16
CA PHE A 185 8.28 -8.75 11.65
C PHE A 185 7.61 -7.40 11.92
N HIS A 186 6.47 -7.09 11.29
CA HIS A 186 5.93 -5.71 11.29
C HIS A 186 4.52 -5.59 11.89
N SER A 187 3.83 -6.69 12.17
CA SER A 187 2.50 -6.66 12.77
C SER A 187 2.54 -6.13 14.21
N GLN A 188 3.61 -6.41 14.95
CA GLN A 188 3.75 -5.99 16.35
C GLN A 188 3.85 -4.48 16.47
N ALA A 189 4.58 -3.82 15.57
CA ALA A 189 4.72 -2.36 15.55
C ALA A 189 3.38 -1.63 15.36
N VAL A 190 2.48 -2.20 14.52
CA VAL A 190 1.16 -1.60 14.27
C VAL A 190 0.22 -1.73 15.48
N HIS A 191 0.38 -2.77 16.28
CA HIS A 191 -0.48 -3.06 17.43
C HIS A 191 0.09 -2.61 18.79
N ALA A 192 1.14 -1.78 18.78
CA ALA A 192 1.83 -1.29 19.98
C ALA A 192 2.30 -2.41 20.95
N ASN A 193 2.42 -3.65 20.47
CA ASN A 193 2.89 -4.78 21.29
C ASN A 193 4.39 -4.74 21.57
N GLU A 194 5.14 -3.89 20.85
CA GLU A 194 6.60 -3.71 21.02
C GLU A 194 6.96 -2.68 22.10
N GLY A 195 5.98 -2.14 22.84
CA GLY A 195 6.27 -1.10 23.86
C GLY A 195 7.29 -1.55 24.92
N MET A 196 7.30 -2.84 25.26
CA MET A 196 8.28 -3.40 26.20
C MET A 196 9.65 -3.64 25.57
N ASP A 197 9.73 -3.84 24.25
CA ASP A 197 11.01 -4.01 23.55
C ASP A 197 11.82 -2.71 23.49
N ALA A 198 11.14 -1.57 23.68
CA ALA A 198 11.79 -0.28 23.84
C ALA A 198 12.44 -0.09 25.21
N PHE A 199 12.15 -0.98 26.17
CA PHE A 199 12.65 -0.87 27.54
C PHE A 199 13.95 -1.65 27.71
N ILE A 200 14.99 -0.98 28.21
CA ILE A 200 16.29 -1.61 28.49
C ILE A 200 16.42 -1.77 30.00
N SER A 201 16.44 -3.03 30.46
CA SER A 201 16.81 -3.36 31.83
C SER A 201 18.19 -3.99 31.82
N ARG A 202 19.18 -3.34 32.45
CA ARG A 202 20.51 -3.90 32.66
C ARG A 202 20.73 -4.12 34.14
N LYS A 203 21.25 -5.30 34.51
CA LYS A 203 21.56 -5.64 35.91
C LYS A 203 22.49 -4.59 36.51
N GLY A 204 22.07 -3.95 37.61
CA GLY A 204 22.84 -2.93 38.32
C GLY A 204 22.77 -1.50 37.76
N ARG A 205 21.99 -1.26 36.69
CA ARG A 205 21.76 0.11 36.13
C ARG A 205 20.27 0.49 36.21
N LYS A 206 19.99 1.80 36.20
CA LYS A 206 18.60 2.27 36.11
C LYS A 206 17.99 1.83 34.77
N PRO A 207 16.71 1.42 34.78
CA PRO A 207 15.97 1.14 33.54
C PRO A 207 15.97 2.37 32.62
N ALA A 208 16.08 2.15 31.31
CA ALA A 208 16.07 3.21 30.31
C ALA A 208 15.26 2.78 29.08
N PHE A 209 14.79 3.74 28.30
CA PHE A 209 14.21 3.48 27.00
C PHE A 209 15.25 3.57 25.89
N LYS A 210 15.13 2.74 24.86
CA LYS A 210 15.88 2.88 23.63
C LYS A 210 15.59 4.25 22.99
N PRO A 211 16.55 4.84 22.28
CA PRO A 211 16.29 6.07 21.55
C PRO A 211 15.12 5.92 20.56
N LEU A 212 14.30 6.96 20.43
CA LEU A 212 13.21 6.99 19.45
C LEU A 212 13.70 6.91 18.00
N ARG A 213 14.93 7.39 17.76
CA ARG A 213 15.61 7.34 16.45
C ARG A 213 16.72 6.32 16.54
N LYS A 214 16.52 5.19 15.92
CA LYS A 214 17.48 4.08 15.86
C LYS A 214 17.62 3.62 14.40
N PRO A 215 18.82 3.32 13.91
CA PRO A 215 19.02 2.89 12.54
C PRO A 215 18.81 1.37 12.33
N ASP A 216 18.60 0.59 13.39
CA ASP A 216 18.54 -0.87 13.32
C ASP A 216 17.43 -1.36 12.37
N GLY A 217 17.82 -2.11 11.34
CA GLY A 217 16.89 -2.66 10.34
C GLY A 217 16.43 -1.68 9.26
N VAL A 218 16.89 -0.42 9.29
CA VAL A 218 16.50 0.58 8.27
C VAL A 218 16.95 0.18 6.87
N GLN A 219 18.12 -0.43 6.74
CA GLN A 219 18.68 -0.86 5.47
C GLN A 219 17.85 -1.97 4.84
N ASP A 220 17.48 -2.98 5.63
CA ASP A 220 16.65 -4.10 5.16
C ASP A 220 15.26 -3.60 4.70
N LEU A 221 14.62 -2.72 5.47
CA LEU A 221 13.34 -2.10 5.11
C LEU A 221 13.45 -1.23 3.85
N THR A 222 14.53 -0.48 3.69
CA THR A 222 14.81 0.31 2.48
C THR A 222 14.90 -0.60 1.26
N GLY A 223 15.70 -1.67 1.35
CA GLY A 223 15.87 -2.63 0.27
C GLY A 223 14.57 -3.36 -0.11
N LEU A 224 13.76 -3.71 0.90
CA LEU A 224 12.45 -4.36 0.68
C LEU A 224 11.44 -3.40 0.07
N GLY A 225 11.33 -2.17 0.56
CA GLY A 225 10.44 -1.15 -0.02
C GLY A 225 10.80 -0.85 -1.47
N ALA A 226 12.08 -0.54 -1.75
CA ALA A 226 12.52 -0.31 -3.12
C ALA A 226 12.23 -1.52 -4.05
N MET A 227 12.36 -2.75 -3.54
CA MET A 227 12.01 -3.96 -4.29
C MET A 227 10.52 -4.02 -4.61
N ILE A 228 9.66 -3.80 -3.61
CA ILE A 228 8.19 -3.82 -3.80
C ILE A 228 7.74 -2.73 -4.76
N GLY A 229 8.24 -1.50 -4.61
CA GLY A 229 7.95 -0.41 -5.53
C GLY A 229 8.34 -0.75 -6.98
N MET A 230 9.50 -1.36 -7.17
CA MET A 230 9.97 -1.78 -8.49
C MET A 230 9.13 -2.93 -9.07
N LEU A 231 8.72 -3.90 -8.26
CA LEU A 231 7.82 -4.98 -8.67
C LEU A 231 6.44 -4.43 -9.06
N ALA A 232 5.93 -3.44 -8.35
CA ALA A 232 4.66 -2.78 -8.69
C ALA A 232 4.74 -2.11 -10.08
N CYS A 233 5.81 -1.35 -10.34
CA CYS A 233 6.07 -0.75 -11.66
C CYS A 233 6.17 -1.81 -12.76
N GLN A 234 6.89 -2.89 -12.50
CA GLN A 234 7.03 -3.99 -13.45
C GLN A 234 5.68 -4.62 -13.81
N ARG A 235 4.78 -4.83 -12.85
CA ARG A 235 3.44 -5.39 -13.13
C ARG A 235 2.61 -4.48 -14.04
N VAL A 236 2.69 -3.18 -13.86
CA VAL A 236 2.01 -2.21 -14.74
C VAL A 236 2.61 -2.25 -16.14
N CYS A 237 3.95 -2.31 -16.25
CA CYS A 237 4.63 -2.45 -17.55
C CYS A 237 4.19 -3.72 -18.28
N GLU A 238 4.26 -4.88 -17.64
CA GLU A 238 3.89 -6.18 -18.20
C GLU A 238 2.43 -6.21 -18.70
N SER A 239 1.55 -5.46 -18.02
CA SER A 239 0.12 -5.45 -18.32
C SER A 239 -0.27 -4.47 -19.43
N PHE A 240 0.43 -3.36 -19.58
CA PHE A 240 -0.06 -2.25 -20.39
C PHE A 240 0.93 -1.73 -21.45
N PHE A 241 2.25 -1.96 -21.30
CA PHE A 241 3.25 -1.36 -22.17
C PHE A 241 3.50 -2.17 -23.44
N ASP A 242 3.80 -1.45 -24.52
CA ASP A 242 4.41 -1.98 -25.70
C ASP A 242 5.93 -2.23 -25.51
N ARG A 243 6.58 -2.78 -26.52
CA ARG A 243 8.02 -3.06 -26.49
C ARG A 243 8.87 -1.81 -26.26
N GLY A 244 8.47 -0.67 -26.83
CA GLY A 244 9.21 0.60 -26.70
C GLY A 244 9.19 1.10 -25.26
N ARG A 245 8.01 1.22 -24.66
CA ARG A 245 7.85 1.64 -23.28
C ARG A 245 8.47 0.67 -22.28
N THR A 246 8.40 -0.64 -22.55
CA THR A 246 9.08 -1.66 -21.76
C THR A 246 10.59 -1.43 -21.75
N THR A 247 11.19 -1.11 -22.90
CA THR A 247 12.62 -0.78 -22.98
C THR A 247 12.95 0.47 -22.16
N MET A 248 12.15 1.53 -22.25
CA MET A 248 12.33 2.75 -21.46
C MET A 248 12.27 2.45 -19.95
N PHE A 249 11.32 1.63 -19.52
CA PHE A 249 11.22 1.18 -18.13
C PHE A 249 12.46 0.41 -17.68
N LEU A 250 12.95 -0.54 -18.49
CA LEU A 250 14.13 -1.33 -18.15
C LEU A 250 15.38 -0.46 -17.98
N CYS A 251 15.56 0.55 -18.83
CA CYS A 251 16.65 1.52 -18.71
C CYS A 251 16.54 2.34 -17.42
N ALA A 252 15.34 2.85 -17.09
CA ALA A 252 15.12 3.59 -15.86
C ALA A 252 15.33 2.71 -14.61
N ARG A 253 14.84 1.48 -14.63
CA ARG A 253 15.00 0.48 -13.57
C ARG A 253 16.47 0.13 -13.30
N ALA A 254 17.33 0.11 -14.31
CA ALA A 254 18.73 -0.29 -14.18
C ALA A 254 19.46 0.57 -13.13
N ARG A 255 19.26 1.91 -13.16
CA ARG A 255 19.85 2.83 -12.19
C ARG A 255 19.35 2.58 -10.76
N ALA A 256 18.04 2.49 -10.58
CA ALA A 256 17.45 2.25 -9.25
C ALA A 256 17.87 0.88 -8.68
N SER A 257 17.97 -0.15 -9.53
CA SER A 257 18.46 -1.47 -9.14
C SER A 257 19.94 -1.45 -8.73
N TYR A 258 20.74 -0.63 -9.38
CA TYR A 258 22.14 -0.44 -9.01
C TYR A 258 22.27 0.23 -7.63
N LEU A 259 21.58 1.35 -7.39
CA LEU A 259 21.58 2.03 -6.09
C LEU A 259 21.08 1.11 -4.96
N ARG A 260 20.00 0.36 -5.22
CA ARG A 260 19.52 -0.62 -4.23
C ARG A 260 20.58 -1.66 -3.89
N ARG A 261 21.31 -2.17 -4.88
CA ARG A 261 22.39 -3.14 -4.65
C ARG A 261 23.49 -2.53 -3.81
N GLN A 262 23.95 -1.33 -4.12
CA GLN A 262 24.96 -0.62 -3.32
C GLN A 262 24.54 -0.46 -1.85
N VAL A 263 23.27 -0.09 -1.62
CA VAL A 263 22.71 0.03 -0.26
C VAL A 263 22.72 -1.32 0.47
N MET A 264 22.32 -2.39 -0.21
CA MET A 264 22.24 -3.72 0.43
C MET A 264 23.61 -4.36 0.70
N ASP A 265 24.60 -4.03 -0.12
CA ASP A 265 25.99 -4.53 0.01
C ASP A 265 26.83 -3.67 0.99
N ALA A 266 26.34 -2.49 1.37
CA ALA A 266 27.02 -1.62 2.33
C ALA A 266 27.01 -2.23 3.75
N PRO A 267 27.99 -1.91 4.60
CA PRO A 267 27.98 -2.31 6.01
C PRO A 267 26.67 -1.90 6.70
N LYS A 268 26.14 -2.79 7.54
CA LYS A 268 24.89 -2.49 8.26
C LYS A 268 25.09 -1.31 9.20
N VAL A 269 24.11 -0.42 9.22
CA VAL A 269 24.05 0.69 10.16
C VAL A 269 23.61 0.14 11.50
N GLU A 270 24.50 0.13 12.49
CA GLU A 270 24.25 -0.35 13.84
C GLU A 270 24.32 0.80 14.85
N PHE A 271 23.47 0.71 15.87
CA PHE A 271 23.48 1.64 16.98
C PHE A 271 24.36 1.08 18.11
N THR A 272 25.49 1.74 18.37
CA THR A 272 26.35 1.38 19.50
C THR A 272 26.06 2.36 20.65
N LEU A 273 25.47 1.88 21.73
CA LEU A 273 25.41 2.64 22.98
C LEU A 273 26.87 2.75 23.51
N LYS A 274 27.44 3.93 23.43
CA LYS A 274 28.68 4.22 24.20
C LYS A 274 28.31 4.21 25.68
N ASP A 275 29.07 3.47 26.45
CA ASP A 275 28.93 3.35 27.92
C ASP A 275 29.07 4.69 28.64
#